data_03ccc95e58b62fbfea96d77413e422ed
#
_entry.id   03ccc95e58b62fbfea96d77413e422ed
#
_cell.length_a   1.000
_cell.length_b   1.000
_cell.length_c   1.000
_cell.angle_alpha   90.00
_cell.angle_beta   90.00
_cell.angle_gamma   90.00
#
_symmetry.space_group_name_H-M   'P 1'
#
loop_
_entity.id
_entity.type
_entity.pdbx_description
1 polymer ?
#
loop_
_entity_poly.entity_id
_entity_poly.type
_entity_poly.pdbx_seq_one_letter_code
_entity_poly.pdbx_strand_id
1 'polypeptide(L)'
;MDITLQDIKGRVNVQKIPDTVIQELIDYYAVIVRKYLRVKPENPMKEIIQTSKLGWLSFPAESIAKVTHVSSKQDMTNSITVNGRIVYGLSENQLYEFEYKIQDYDDLQVLMKKCIIDLVVSAVVRANLQRKGMKTSESIGDYSYQISPETLDEPDTNNKILNGLKEFRARVKPVMAT
;
A
#
# COMPACT_ATOMS: atom_id res chain seq x y z
N MET A 1 11.79 -4.26 -0.84
CA MET A 1 11.53 -3.11 0.08
C MET A 1 11.90 -3.60 1.48
N ASP A 2 13.03 -3.13 1.99
CA ASP A 2 13.54 -3.57 3.29
C ASP A 2 13.27 -2.46 4.32
N ILE A 3 12.53 -2.81 5.37
CA ILE A 3 12.31 -1.96 6.54
C ILE A 3 13.10 -2.60 7.67
N THR A 4 13.97 -1.81 8.28
CA THR A 4 14.84 -2.28 9.35
C THR A 4 14.32 -1.80 10.71
N LEU A 5 14.71 -2.50 11.76
CA LEU A 5 14.45 -2.05 13.14
C LEU A 5 14.99 -0.63 13.41
N GLN A 6 16.09 -0.26 12.76
CA GLN A 6 16.70 1.06 12.89
C GLN A 6 15.80 2.18 12.32
N ASP A 7 15.05 1.90 11.27
CA ASP A 7 14.06 2.86 10.71
C ASP A 7 12.99 3.23 11.75
N ILE A 8 12.66 2.31 12.66
CA ILE A 8 11.69 2.52 13.74
C ILE A 8 12.36 3.15 14.98
N LYS A 9 13.50 2.59 15.42
CA LYS A 9 14.24 3.05 16.62
C LYS A 9 14.70 4.49 16.50
N GLY A 10 14.98 4.96 15.30
CA GLY A 10 15.35 6.37 15.04
C GLY A 10 14.18 7.37 15.18
N ARG A 11 12.93 6.90 15.26
CA ARG A 11 11.73 7.75 15.27
C ARG A 11 10.95 7.71 16.58
N VAL A 12 11.07 6.64 17.35
CA VAL A 12 10.31 6.46 18.59
C VAL A 12 11.11 5.68 19.63
N ASN A 13 10.88 6.01 20.92
CA ASN A 13 11.51 5.28 22.02
C ASN A 13 10.92 3.87 22.13
N VAL A 14 11.74 2.87 21.88
CA VAL A 14 11.38 1.44 21.89
C VAL A 14 12.02 0.67 23.08
N GLN A 15 12.67 1.35 24.04
CA GLN A 15 13.51 0.71 25.10
C GLN A 15 12.82 -0.42 25.88
N LYS A 16 11.48 -0.43 25.91
CA LYS A 16 10.68 -1.44 26.64
C LYS A 16 9.95 -2.42 25.72
N ILE A 17 10.22 -2.39 24.42
CA ILE A 17 9.56 -3.25 23.43
C ILE A 17 10.63 -4.16 22.83
N PRO A 18 10.48 -5.49 22.91
CA PRO A 18 11.40 -6.43 22.29
C PRO A 18 11.48 -6.22 20.77
N ASP A 19 12.66 -6.41 20.20
CA ASP A 19 12.90 -6.28 18.77
C ASP A 19 12.01 -7.23 17.94
N THR A 20 11.73 -8.42 18.47
CA THR A 20 10.82 -9.39 17.87
C THR A 20 9.40 -8.85 17.68
N VAL A 21 8.88 -8.13 18.69
CA VAL A 21 7.55 -7.50 18.61
C VAL A 21 7.54 -6.38 17.58
N ILE A 22 8.62 -5.60 17.47
CA ILE A 22 8.72 -4.56 16.44
C ILE A 22 8.73 -5.19 15.05
N GLN A 23 9.46 -6.31 14.87
CA GLN A 23 9.48 -7.03 13.61
C GLN A 23 8.09 -7.59 13.24
N GLU A 24 7.38 -8.17 14.20
CA GLU A 24 6.00 -8.63 13.99
C GLU A 24 5.05 -7.50 13.58
N LEU A 25 5.21 -6.31 14.17
CA LEU A 25 4.43 -5.12 13.77
C LEU A 25 4.77 -4.69 12.33
N ILE A 26 6.04 -4.70 11.93
CA ILE A 26 6.46 -4.39 10.57
C ILE A 26 5.78 -5.35 9.59
N ASP A 27 5.85 -6.65 9.84
CA ASP A 27 5.27 -7.69 8.99
C ASP A 27 3.75 -7.56 8.92
N TYR A 28 3.09 -7.31 10.05
CA TYR A 28 1.65 -7.09 10.13
C TYR A 28 1.21 -5.88 9.29
N TYR A 29 1.86 -4.73 9.47
CA TYR A 29 1.48 -3.53 8.72
C TYR A 29 1.89 -3.59 7.25
N ALA A 30 2.92 -4.36 6.88
CA ALA A 30 3.21 -4.65 5.48
C ALA A 30 2.06 -5.41 4.80
N VAL A 31 1.41 -6.34 5.52
CA VAL A 31 0.20 -7.02 5.03
C VAL A 31 -0.97 -6.06 4.91
N ILE A 32 -1.17 -5.16 5.89
CA ILE A 32 -2.25 -4.14 5.85
C ILE A 32 -2.10 -3.22 4.64
N VAL A 33 -0.89 -2.71 4.40
CA VAL A 33 -0.60 -1.83 3.24
C VAL A 33 -0.87 -2.56 1.92
N ARG A 34 -0.44 -3.82 1.78
CA ARG A 34 -0.73 -4.64 0.59
C ARG A 34 -2.23 -4.85 0.39
N LYS A 35 -2.97 -5.17 1.46
CA LYS A 35 -4.44 -5.30 1.42
C LYS A 35 -5.12 -3.99 1.02
N TYR A 36 -4.61 -2.85 1.49
CA TYR A 36 -5.13 -1.53 1.11
C TYR A 36 -4.93 -1.27 -0.39
N LEU A 37 -3.78 -1.59 -0.95
CA LEU A 37 -3.50 -1.48 -2.37
C LEU A 37 -4.31 -2.47 -3.22
N ARG A 38 -4.83 -3.54 -2.63
CA ARG A 38 -5.58 -4.67 -3.23
C ARG A 38 -4.76 -5.60 -4.10
N VAL A 39 -3.61 -5.17 -4.56
CA VAL A 39 -2.68 -5.93 -5.40
C VAL A 39 -1.27 -5.68 -4.89
N LYS A 40 -0.42 -6.71 -4.91
CA LYS A 40 1.01 -6.55 -4.61
C LYS A 40 1.70 -5.90 -5.81
N PRO A 41 2.27 -4.71 -5.68
CA PRO A 41 2.99 -4.10 -6.78
C PRO A 41 4.30 -4.85 -7.04
N GLU A 42 4.52 -5.24 -8.28
CA GLU A 42 5.74 -5.87 -8.78
C GLU A 42 6.20 -5.14 -10.05
N ASN A 43 7.49 -5.15 -10.36
CA ASN A 43 7.98 -4.50 -11.56
C ASN A 43 8.97 -5.42 -12.30
N PRO A 44 8.62 -6.02 -13.45
CA PRO A 44 7.36 -5.81 -14.18
C PRO A 44 6.14 -6.40 -13.46
N MET A 45 5.00 -5.73 -13.60
CA MET A 45 3.71 -6.20 -13.09
C MET A 45 3.11 -7.20 -14.08
N LYS A 46 2.58 -8.33 -13.55
CA LYS A 46 1.82 -9.31 -14.35
C LYS A 46 0.42 -9.44 -13.76
N GLU A 47 -0.59 -9.24 -14.59
CA GLU A 47 -1.98 -9.41 -14.18
C GLU A 47 -2.87 -9.86 -15.33
N ILE A 48 -3.96 -10.55 -14.97
CA ILE A 48 -5.01 -10.91 -15.92
C ILE A 48 -6.21 -10.00 -15.66
N ILE A 49 -6.66 -9.31 -16.70
CA ILE A 49 -7.84 -8.47 -16.64
C ILE A 49 -8.93 -8.99 -17.56
N GLN A 50 -10.18 -8.89 -17.08
CA GLN A 50 -11.34 -9.05 -17.94
C GLN A 50 -11.73 -7.68 -18.48
N THR A 51 -11.87 -7.58 -19.78
CA THR A 51 -12.22 -6.34 -20.44
C THR A 51 -13.74 -6.14 -20.49
N SER A 52 -14.16 -4.89 -20.26
CA SER A 52 -15.46 -4.37 -20.67
C SER A 52 -15.27 -3.51 -21.92
N LYS A 53 -15.94 -2.37 -22.02
CA LYS A 53 -15.64 -1.36 -23.08
C LYS A 53 -14.21 -0.84 -23.03
N LEU A 54 -13.62 -0.84 -21.84
CA LEU A 54 -12.25 -0.42 -21.56
C LEU A 54 -11.60 -1.45 -20.64
N GLY A 55 -10.30 -1.70 -20.82
CA GLY A 55 -9.48 -2.42 -19.85
C GLY A 55 -8.98 -1.46 -18.76
N TRP A 56 -8.77 -1.98 -17.54
CA TRP A 56 -8.24 -1.20 -16.41
C TRP A 56 -7.11 -1.95 -15.75
N LEU A 57 -5.91 -1.39 -15.81
CA LEU A 57 -4.74 -1.90 -15.09
C LEU A 57 -4.83 -1.55 -13.60
N SER A 58 -4.24 -2.41 -12.77
CA SER A 58 -4.16 -2.17 -11.33
C SER A 58 -3.35 -0.93 -10.98
N PHE A 59 -2.29 -0.67 -11.73
CA PHE A 59 -1.42 0.50 -11.60
C PHE A 59 -1.27 1.24 -12.92
N PRO A 60 -0.93 2.55 -12.90
CA PRO A 60 -0.54 3.26 -14.11
C PRO A 60 0.66 2.57 -14.77
N ALA A 61 0.63 2.39 -16.08
CA ALA A 61 1.73 1.80 -16.81
C ALA A 61 2.65 2.88 -17.37
N GLU A 62 3.96 2.72 -17.13
CA GLU A 62 5.01 3.46 -17.81
C GLU A 62 5.20 2.93 -19.24
N SER A 63 5.24 1.61 -19.37
CA SER A 63 5.39 0.91 -20.64
C SER A 63 4.78 -0.48 -20.57
N ILE A 64 4.23 -0.93 -21.70
CA ILE A 64 3.71 -2.30 -21.87
C ILE A 64 4.81 -3.16 -22.49
N ALA A 65 5.17 -4.25 -21.81
CA ALA A 65 6.12 -5.22 -22.33
C ALA A 65 5.42 -6.27 -23.21
N LYS A 66 4.24 -6.76 -22.74
CA LYS A 66 3.50 -7.79 -23.45
C LYS A 66 2.01 -7.78 -23.10
N VAL A 67 1.17 -8.06 -24.10
CA VAL A 67 -0.25 -8.34 -23.90
C VAL A 67 -0.62 -9.59 -24.67
N THR A 68 -1.21 -10.56 -24.00
CA THR A 68 -1.60 -11.84 -24.57
C THR A 68 -3.08 -12.11 -24.33
N HIS A 69 -3.83 -12.42 -25.40
CA HIS A 69 -5.19 -12.90 -25.25
C HIS A 69 -5.17 -14.32 -24.63
N VAL A 70 -5.82 -14.51 -23.50
CA VAL A 70 -5.66 -15.73 -22.69
C VAL A 70 -6.08 -17.00 -23.43
N SER A 71 -7.23 -16.96 -24.14
CA SER A 71 -7.79 -18.14 -24.82
C SER A 71 -7.05 -18.49 -26.10
N SER A 72 -6.76 -17.52 -26.99
CA SER A 72 -6.11 -17.77 -28.28
C SER A 72 -4.58 -17.78 -28.20
N LYS A 73 -3.99 -17.34 -27.10
CA LYS A 73 -2.53 -17.11 -26.93
C LYS A 73 -1.94 -16.13 -27.94
N GLN A 74 -2.79 -15.33 -28.58
CA GLN A 74 -2.38 -14.31 -29.54
C GLN A 74 -1.72 -13.12 -28.82
N ASP A 75 -0.61 -12.64 -29.37
CA ASP A 75 0.03 -11.39 -28.94
C ASP A 75 -0.75 -10.19 -29.48
N MET A 76 -1.19 -9.33 -28.57
CA MET A 76 -1.99 -8.14 -28.85
C MET A 76 -1.24 -6.84 -28.54
N THR A 77 0.05 -6.92 -28.22
CA THR A 77 0.86 -5.79 -27.73
C THR A 77 0.80 -4.58 -28.66
N ASN A 78 0.87 -4.80 -29.96
CA ASN A 78 0.84 -3.73 -30.98
C ASN A 78 -0.59 -3.25 -31.36
N SER A 79 -1.62 -3.90 -30.83
CA SER A 79 -3.02 -3.61 -31.17
C SER A 79 -3.72 -2.76 -30.11
N ILE A 80 -3.01 -2.39 -29.04
CA ILE A 80 -3.57 -1.65 -27.93
C ILE A 80 -2.95 -0.26 -27.76
N THR A 81 -3.71 0.61 -27.13
CA THR A 81 -3.22 1.91 -26.66
C THR A 81 -3.45 2.00 -25.15
N VAL A 82 -2.46 2.48 -24.40
CA VAL A 82 -2.56 2.65 -22.96
C VAL A 82 -2.39 4.11 -22.58
N ASN A 83 -3.26 4.60 -21.71
CA ASN A 83 -3.16 5.92 -21.10
C ASN A 83 -3.32 5.79 -19.58
N GLY A 84 -2.19 5.87 -18.87
CA GLY A 84 -2.12 5.62 -17.44
C GLY A 84 -2.59 4.19 -17.10
N ARG A 85 -3.80 4.06 -16.55
CA ARG A 85 -4.41 2.76 -16.21
C ARG A 85 -5.40 2.25 -17.26
N ILE A 86 -5.77 3.07 -18.22
CA ILE A 86 -6.84 2.73 -19.19
C ILE A 86 -6.22 2.11 -20.42
N VAL A 87 -6.79 0.98 -20.84
CA VAL A 87 -6.37 0.25 -22.04
C VAL A 87 -7.50 0.29 -23.06
N TYR A 88 -7.14 0.63 -24.28
CA TYR A 88 -8.03 0.71 -25.44
C TYR A 88 -7.63 -0.34 -26.49
N GLY A 89 -8.56 -0.69 -27.39
CA GLY A 89 -8.28 -1.57 -28.52
C GLY A 89 -8.48 -3.05 -28.22
N LEU A 90 -9.05 -3.39 -27.06
CA LEU A 90 -9.35 -4.78 -26.68
C LEU A 90 -10.83 -5.13 -26.94
N SER A 91 -11.09 -6.41 -27.25
CA SER A 91 -12.46 -6.92 -27.38
C SER A 91 -13.14 -7.05 -26.02
N GLU A 92 -14.45 -6.78 -25.97
CA GLU A 92 -15.25 -6.87 -24.75
C GLU A 92 -15.38 -8.32 -24.27
N ASN A 93 -15.51 -8.48 -22.94
CA ASN A 93 -15.74 -9.75 -22.26
C ASN A 93 -14.68 -10.84 -22.51
N GLN A 94 -13.46 -10.42 -22.84
CA GLN A 94 -12.32 -11.30 -23.02
C GLN A 94 -11.33 -11.15 -21.89
N LEU A 95 -10.48 -12.16 -21.70
CA LEU A 95 -9.39 -12.15 -20.72
C LEU A 95 -8.06 -11.89 -21.42
N TYR A 96 -7.29 -10.94 -20.89
CA TYR A 96 -5.97 -10.61 -21.40
C TYR A 96 -4.97 -10.62 -20.24
N GLU A 97 -3.82 -11.22 -20.49
CA GLU A 97 -2.66 -11.20 -19.61
C GLU A 97 -1.78 -10.02 -20.00
N PHE A 98 -1.49 -9.16 -19.05
CA PHE A 98 -0.62 -7.99 -19.20
C PHE A 98 0.68 -8.18 -18.47
N GLU A 99 1.78 -7.80 -19.12
CA GLU A 99 3.08 -7.59 -18.50
C GLU A 99 3.52 -6.15 -18.80
N TYR A 100 3.71 -5.35 -17.74
CA TYR A 100 4.02 -3.93 -17.88
C TYR A 100 4.89 -3.40 -16.74
N LYS A 101 5.58 -2.29 -16.99
CA LYS A 101 6.26 -1.54 -15.93
C LYS A 101 5.29 -0.56 -15.30
N ILE A 102 5.30 -0.51 -13.98
CA ILE A 102 4.51 0.45 -13.21
C ILE A 102 5.19 1.82 -13.31
N GLN A 103 4.40 2.83 -13.65
CA GLN A 103 4.84 4.22 -13.61
C GLN A 103 5.16 4.63 -12.17
N ASP A 104 6.26 5.36 -11.97
CA ASP A 104 6.73 5.84 -10.66
C ASP A 104 6.84 4.73 -9.60
N TYR A 105 7.29 3.53 -10.03
CA TYR A 105 7.38 2.36 -9.15
C TYR A 105 8.27 2.60 -7.93
N ASP A 106 9.38 3.29 -8.10
CA ASP A 106 10.31 3.58 -7.01
C ASP A 106 9.69 4.52 -5.98
N ASP A 107 8.95 5.53 -6.43
CA ASP A 107 8.20 6.44 -5.55
C ASP A 107 7.11 5.68 -4.79
N LEU A 108 6.40 4.76 -5.46
CA LEU A 108 5.44 3.88 -4.80
C LEU A 108 6.11 3.05 -3.70
N GLN A 109 7.30 2.49 -3.94
CA GLN A 109 8.05 1.73 -2.93
C GLN A 109 8.43 2.60 -1.73
N VAL A 110 8.89 3.82 -1.96
CA VAL A 110 9.22 4.80 -0.91
C VAL A 110 7.99 5.15 -0.08
N LEU A 111 6.86 5.44 -0.73
CA LEU A 111 5.60 5.75 -0.06
C LEU A 111 5.08 4.57 0.77
N MET A 112 5.15 3.34 0.24
CA MET A 112 4.77 2.13 0.98
C MET A 112 5.66 1.95 2.22
N LYS A 113 6.98 2.10 2.07
CA LYS A 113 7.93 2.04 3.20
C LYS A 113 7.56 3.06 4.26
N LYS A 114 7.34 4.31 3.87
CA LYS A 114 6.93 5.39 4.78
C LYS A 114 5.63 5.04 5.51
N CYS A 115 4.59 4.61 4.81
CA CYS A 115 3.32 4.25 5.41
C CYS A 115 3.46 3.13 6.46
N ILE A 116 4.24 2.08 6.18
CA ILE A 116 4.46 0.99 7.13
C ILE A 116 5.18 1.52 8.38
N ILE A 117 6.24 2.32 8.20
CA ILE A 117 6.99 2.90 9.31
C ILE A 117 6.07 3.77 10.18
N ASP A 118 5.26 4.65 9.58
CA ASP A 118 4.36 5.55 10.31
C ASP A 118 3.27 4.77 11.08
N LEU A 119 2.76 3.66 10.52
CA LEU A 119 1.83 2.76 11.20
C LEU A 119 2.48 2.05 12.39
N VAL A 120 3.69 1.53 12.23
CA VAL A 120 4.45 0.88 13.33
C VAL A 120 4.76 1.88 14.43
N VAL A 121 5.26 3.07 14.08
CA VAL A 121 5.55 4.14 15.04
C VAL A 121 4.28 4.53 15.81
N SER A 122 3.16 4.70 15.12
CA SER A 122 1.86 4.99 15.76
C SER A 122 1.45 3.90 16.75
N ALA A 123 1.62 2.62 16.40
CA ALA A 123 1.31 1.49 17.29
C ALA A 123 2.24 1.46 18.53
N VAL A 124 3.54 1.71 18.34
CA VAL A 124 4.53 1.76 19.43
C VAL A 124 4.24 2.92 20.38
N VAL A 125 3.90 4.10 19.85
CA VAL A 125 3.53 5.27 20.66
C VAL A 125 2.30 4.94 21.52
N ARG A 126 1.26 4.35 20.93
CA ARG A 126 0.05 3.92 21.66
C ARG A 126 0.37 2.93 22.77
N ALA A 127 1.17 1.91 22.48
CA ALA A 127 1.57 0.93 23.48
C ALA A 127 2.36 1.56 24.65
N ASN A 128 3.21 2.55 24.37
CA ASN A 128 3.94 3.29 25.39
C ASN A 128 3.02 4.17 26.25
N LEU A 129 2.02 4.81 25.67
CA LEU A 129 1.02 5.61 26.38
C LEU A 129 0.15 4.75 27.30
N GLN A 130 -0.33 3.61 26.80
CA GLN A 130 -1.12 2.65 27.59
C GLN A 130 -0.35 2.12 28.78
N ARG A 131 0.96 1.83 28.63
CA ARG A 131 1.82 1.37 29.74
C ARG A 131 2.07 2.44 30.81
N LYS A 132 2.04 3.72 30.46
CA LYS A 132 2.21 4.83 31.41
C LYS A 132 0.96 5.09 32.26
N GLY A 133 -0.11 4.28 32.09
CA GLY A 133 -1.42 4.54 32.71
C GLY A 133 -1.90 5.92 32.24
N MET A 134 -2.90 5.96 31.39
CA MET A 134 -3.36 7.17 30.71
C MET A 134 -3.41 8.39 31.65
N LYS A 135 -2.34 9.17 31.69
CA LYS A 135 -2.45 10.56 32.10
C LYS A 135 -3.02 11.30 30.88
N THR A 136 -4.28 11.62 30.97
CA THR A 136 -5.01 12.36 29.94
C THR A 136 -4.55 13.82 29.79
N SER A 137 -3.68 14.26 30.69
CA SER A 137 -3.04 15.57 30.62
C SER A 137 -1.65 15.56 31.25
N GLU A 138 -0.68 16.12 30.58
CA GLU A 138 0.64 16.42 31.13
C GLU A 138 0.84 17.93 31.02
N SER A 139 1.21 18.56 32.15
CA SER A 139 1.60 19.97 32.22
C SER A 139 3.11 20.03 32.43
N ILE A 140 3.81 20.66 31.48
CA ILE A 140 5.24 20.94 31.58
C ILE A 140 5.41 22.45 31.49
N GLY A 141 5.61 23.11 32.65
CA GLY A 141 5.64 24.57 32.71
C GLY A 141 4.31 25.21 32.30
N ASP A 142 4.37 26.22 31.44
CA ASP A 142 3.19 26.93 30.92
C ASP A 142 2.47 26.23 29.78
N TYR A 143 2.93 25.05 29.36
CA TYR A 143 2.31 24.24 28.30
C TYR A 143 1.56 23.07 28.89
N SER A 144 0.24 23.08 28.73
CA SER A 144 -0.61 21.91 28.95
C SER A 144 -1.10 21.39 27.61
N TYR A 145 -0.91 20.11 27.31
CA TYR A 145 -1.61 19.47 26.20
C TYR A 145 -2.47 18.35 26.75
N GLN A 146 -3.65 18.27 26.21
CA GLN A 146 -4.61 17.23 26.54
C GLN A 146 -4.65 16.24 25.37
N ILE A 147 -4.24 15.01 25.61
CA ILE A 147 -4.44 13.93 24.64
C ILE A 147 -5.81 13.34 24.96
N SER A 148 -6.79 13.66 24.16
CA SER A 148 -8.09 13.02 24.23
C SER A 148 -7.98 11.54 23.84
N PRO A 149 -8.61 10.62 24.58
CA PRO A 149 -8.69 9.21 24.19
C PRO A 149 -9.27 9.02 22.78
N GLU A 150 -10.14 9.92 22.36
CA GLU A 150 -10.78 9.94 21.04
C GLU A 150 -9.78 10.19 19.88
N THR A 151 -8.64 10.86 20.14
CA THR A 151 -7.59 11.06 19.12
C THR A 151 -6.73 9.81 18.91
N LEU A 152 -6.91 8.78 19.73
CA LEU A 152 -6.21 7.50 19.66
C LEU A 152 -7.05 6.41 18.97
N ASP A 153 -8.21 6.76 18.42
CA ASP A 153 -9.04 5.81 17.69
C ASP A 153 -8.27 5.22 16.51
N GLU A 154 -7.98 3.95 16.67
CA GLU A 154 -7.11 3.16 15.78
C GLU A 154 -7.51 3.22 14.30
N PRO A 155 -8.81 3.16 13.94
CA PRO A 155 -9.24 3.19 12.55
C PRO A 155 -8.92 4.51 11.86
N ASP A 156 -9.05 5.64 12.55
CA ASP A 156 -8.97 6.96 11.90
C ASP A 156 -7.51 7.36 11.62
N THR A 157 -6.59 7.09 12.55
CA THR A 157 -5.16 7.36 12.36
C THR A 157 -4.57 6.47 11.26
N ASN A 158 -4.91 5.18 11.28
CA ASN A 158 -4.44 4.25 10.26
C ASN A 158 -4.99 4.61 8.87
N ASN A 159 -6.26 5.02 8.78
CA ASN A 159 -6.85 5.47 7.53
C ASN A 159 -6.19 6.76 6.99
N LYS A 160 -5.85 7.71 7.85
CA LYS A 160 -5.13 8.93 7.44
C LYS A 160 -3.76 8.59 6.86
N ILE A 161 -3.01 7.69 7.49
CA ILE A 161 -1.70 7.24 6.99
C ILE A 161 -1.85 6.52 5.64
N LEU A 162 -2.80 5.58 5.53
CA LEU A 162 -3.04 4.82 4.30
C LEU A 162 -3.56 5.69 3.15
N ASN A 163 -4.21 6.81 3.43
CA ASN A 163 -4.68 7.74 2.40
C ASN A 163 -3.53 8.31 1.55
N GLY A 164 -2.30 8.33 2.04
CA GLY A 164 -1.10 8.67 1.25
C GLY A 164 -0.88 7.72 0.05
N LEU A 165 -1.46 6.52 0.09
CA LEU A 165 -1.39 5.53 -0.99
C LEU A 165 -2.66 5.48 -1.86
N LYS A 166 -3.62 6.38 -1.65
CA LYS A 166 -4.95 6.34 -2.30
C LYS A 166 -4.85 6.33 -3.83
N GLU A 167 -3.93 7.09 -4.38
CA GLU A 167 -3.74 7.19 -5.84
C GLU A 167 -3.26 5.88 -6.46
N PHE A 168 -2.49 5.10 -5.71
CA PHE A 168 -1.95 3.80 -6.14
C PHE A 168 -2.91 2.64 -5.87
N ARG A 169 -4.01 2.86 -5.14
CA ARG A 169 -4.97 1.80 -4.84
C ARG A 169 -5.62 1.29 -6.12
N ALA A 170 -5.54 -0.01 -6.36
CA ALA A 170 -6.18 -0.65 -7.51
C ALA A 170 -7.69 -0.40 -7.49
N ARG A 171 -8.24 0.08 -8.61
CA ARG A 171 -9.67 0.39 -8.74
C ARG A 171 -10.52 -0.86 -8.99
N VAL A 172 -9.93 -1.87 -9.60
CA VAL A 172 -10.60 -3.10 -9.98
C VAL A 172 -10.16 -4.23 -9.05
N LYS A 173 -11.09 -5.08 -8.63
CA LYS A 173 -10.72 -6.34 -7.97
C LYS A 173 -10.08 -7.22 -9.04
N PRO A 174 -8.87 -7.79 -8.79
CA PRO A 174 -8.31 -8.76 -9.71
C PRO A 174 -9.30 -9.92 -9.86
N VAL A 175 -9.48 -10.38 -11.08
CA VAL A 175 -10.21 -11.64 -11.34
C VAL A 175 -9.35 -12.72 -10.70
N MET A 176 -9.83 -13.34 -9.63
CA MET A 176 -9.13 -14.49 -9.07
C MET A 176 -9.19 -15.59 -10.13
N ALA A 177 -8.02 -16.06 -10.57
CA ALA A 177 -7.93 -17.30 -11.30
C ALA A 177 -8.43 -18.40 -10.36
N THR A 178 -9.58 -18.99 -10.67
CA THR A 178 -10.08 -20.22 -10.05
C THR A 178 -9.29 -21.39 -10.55
#